data_e589d098067e09e765ae9b74dd0eccec
#
_entry.id   e589d098067e09e765ae9b74dd0eccec
#
_cell.length_a   1.000
_cell.length_b   1.000
_cell.length_c   1.000
_cell.angle_alpha   90.00
_cell.angle_beta   90.00
_cell.angle_gamma   90.00
#
_symmetry.space_group_name_H-M   'P 1'
#
loop_
_entity.id
_entity.type
_entity.pdbx_description
1 polymer ?
#
loop_
_entity_poly.entity_id
_entity_poly.type
_entity_poly.pdbx_seq_one_letter_code
_entity_poly.pdbx_strand_id
1 'polypeptide(L)'
;NYDGIISDVESIAKIAHDADIPLIVDEAHGAHFGLNPYFPGSATADIVIKSIHKTLSAPTQTAIMLFYGNNAPIKLVTHYKNSIESSSPSYVLMSGIDMALNCAKDTQMAKWASTVATAREELQVLRHMSLYGSDDPSKFVIISGGLSGYDLADKLRHDYHIEVEASFPSYIIAMTGIGDTSESLTRFVSALLEIDASLTNADTTNIAGTAFVNEGKLINGKTITAALTANHDEVPLSDIKKHVGRTSAEYLFAYPPGIPLLIPGDIITSEVAQDITSLLHSGLHLTNEPHGTGNELFLVDTNA
;
A
#
# COMPACT_ATOMS: atom_id res chain seq x y z
N ASN A 1 -7.30 -1.57 1.53
CA ASN A 1 -6.15 -1.34 0.64
C ASN A 1 -5.50 0.03 0.88
N TYR A 2 -4.50 0.41 0.08
CA TYR A 2 -3.80 1.68 0.21
C TYR A 2 -4.71 2.90 -0.01
N ASP A 3 -5.65 2.81 -0.93
CA ASP A 3 -6.59 3.90 -1.26
C ASP A 3 -7.69 4.07 -0.20
N GLY A 4 -7.68 3.25 0.84
CA GLY A 4 -8.70 3.29 1.90
C GLY A 4 -10.02 2.60 1.54
N ILE A 5 -10.01 1.72 0.55
CA ILE A 5 -11.17 0.87 0.23
C ILE A 5 -11.18 -0.35 1.14
N ILE A 6 -12.31 -0.66 1.73
CA ILE A 6 -12.51 -1.74 2.68
C ILE A 6 -13.18 -2.94 2.01
N SER A 7 -12.57 -4.11 2.18
CA SER A 7 -13.16 -5.37 1.70
C SER A 7 -14.35 -5.78 2.57
N ASP A 8 -15.33 -6.44 1.98
CA ASP A 8 -16.44 -7.07 2.72
C ASP A 8 -15.94 -8.32 3.46
N VAL A 9 -15.25 -8.08 4.57
CA VAL A 9 -14.61 -9.13 5.39
C VAL A 9 -15.63 -10.11 5.95
N GLU A 10 -16.84 -9.66 6.28
CA GLU A 10 -17.90 -10.52 6.83
C GLU A 10 -18.35 -11.57 5.80
N SER A 11 -18.62 -11.14 4.56
CA SER A 11 -18.98 -12.07 3.48
C SER A 11 -17.85 -13.02 3.13
N ILE A 12 -16.60 -12.54 3.12
CA ILE A 12 -15.42 -13.38 2.88
C ILE A 12 -15.25 -14.41 4.00
N ALA A 13 -15.40 -13.99 5.27
CA ALA A 13 -15.32 -14.88 6.43
C ALA A 13 -16.36 -16.01 6.33
N LYS A 14 -17.59 -15.69 5.94
CA LYS A 14 -18.63 -16.70 5.76
C LYS A 14 -18.24 -17.76 4.72
N ILE A 15 -17.74 -17.33 3.56
CA ILE A 15 -17.30 -18.26 2.49
C ILE A 15 -16.14 -19.15 2.98
N ALA A 16 -15.17 -18.56 3.68
CA ALA A 16 -14.03 -19.31 4.23
C ALA A 16 -14.48 -20.35 5.28
N HIS A 17 -15.35 -19.93 6.20
CA HIS A 17 -15.85 -20.80 7.26
C HIS A 17 -16.77 -21.92 6.72
N ASP A 18 -17.56 -21.67 5.67
CA ASP A 18 -18.35 -22.72 4.99
C ASP A 18 -17.44 -23.82 4.39
N ALA A 19 -16.16 -23.53 4.18
CA ALA A 19 -15.14 -24.45 3.71
C ALA A 19 -14.18 -24.94 4.82
N ASP A 20 -14.48 -24.67 6.09
CA ASP A 20 -13.63 -24.96 7.25
C ASP A 20 -12.21 -24.34 7.15
N ILE A 21 -12.10 -23.17 6.52
CA ILE A 21 -10.83 -22.43 6.35
C ILE A 21 -10.86 -21.21 7.29
N PRO A 22 -9.83 -20.99 8.13
CA PRO A 22 -9.71 -19.76 8.92
C PRO A 22 -9.37 -18.57 8.04
N LEU A 23 -9.94 -17.40 8.36
CA LEU A 23 -9.67 -16.14 7.67
C LEU A 23 -8.61 -15.32 8.42
N ILE A 24 -7.57 -14.93 7.72
CA ILE A 24 -6.56 -13.97 8.18
C ILE A 24 -6.77 -12.65 7.44
N VAL A 25 -6.86 -11.55 8.18
CA VAL A 25 -6.99 -10.20 7.62
C VAL A 25 -5.74 -9.39 7.95
N ASP A 26 -5.08 -8.88 6.91
CA ASP A 26 -4.08 -7.84 7.05
C ASP A 26 -4.79 -6.47 7.14
N GLU A 27 -4.84 -5.94 8.34
CA GLU A 27 -5.40 -4.62 8.68
C GLU A 27 -4.27 -3.66 9.11
N ALA A 28 -3.09 -3.76 8.46
CA ALA A 28 -1.91 -2.98 8.83
C ALA A 28 -2.18 -1.47 8.80
N HIS A 29 -2.96 -0.97 7.85
CA HIS A 29 -3.36 0.44 7.75
C HIS A 29 -4.57 0.80 8.60
N GLY A 30 -5.23 -0.17 9.22
CA GLY A 30 -6.45 0.00 10.02
C GLY A 30 -6.24 -0.21 11.53
N ALA A 31 -5.06 0.11 12.08
CA ALA A 31 -4.84 -0.03 13.52
C ALA A 31 -5.85 0.76 14.36
N HIS A 32 -6.39 1.85 13.83
CA HIS A 32 -7.40 2.71 14.44
C HIS A 32 -8.85 2.23 14.25
N PHE A 33 -9.09 1.23 13.41
CA PHE A 33 -10.43 0.73 13.13
C PHE A 33 -11.09 0.19 14.40
N GLY A 34 -12.35 0.56 14.57
CA GLY A 34 -13.14 0.20 15.75
C GLY A 34 -12.89 1.05 17.01
N LEU A 35 -11.93 2.01 16.97
CA LEU A 35 -11.64 2.87 18.12
C LEU A 35 -12.48 4.17 18.15
N ASN A 36 -13.12 4.55 17.05
CA ASN A 36 -14.02 5.70 16.99
C ASN A 36 -15.04 5.50 15.85
N PRO A 37 -16.32 5.87 16.02
CA PRO A 37 -17.36 5.67 15.02
C PRO A 37 -17.19 6.42 13.70
N TYR A 38 -16.34 7.43 13.65
CA TYR A 38 -16.01 8.16 12.42
C TYR A 38 -15.15 7.33 11.45
N PHE A 39 -14.36 6.42 11.99
CA PHE A 39 -13.53 5.50 11.22
C PHE A 39 -14.23 4.15 11.03
N PRO A 40 -13.78 3.32 10.08
CA PRO A 40 -14.33 1.99 9.89
C PRO A 40 -14.30 1.12 11.15
N GLY A 41 -15.21 0.16 11.22
CA GLY A 41 -15.16 -0.90 12.20
C GLY A 41 -13.95 -1.81 12.02
N SER A 42 -13.47 -2.44 13.10
CA SER A 42 -12.43 -3.45 13.00
C SER A 42 -12.96 -4.70 12.30
N ALA A 43 -12.10 -5.35 11.51
CA ALA A 43 -12.44 -6.59 10.82
C ALA A 43 -12.83 -7.70 11.81
N THR A 44 -13.87 -8.46 11.46
CA THR A 44 -14.27 -9.69 12.18
C THR A 44 -13.73 -10.89 11.41
N ALA A 45 -12.54 -11.35 11.79
CA ALA A 45 -11.85 -12.50 11.18
C ALA A 45 -11.23 -13.35 12.28
N ASP A 46 -10.74 -14.53 11.96
CA ASP A 46 -10.13 -15.40 12.97
C ASP A 46 -8.79 -14.84 13.46
N ILE A 47 -8.04 -14.20 12.54
CA ILE A 47 -6.78 -13.54 12.84
C ILE A 47 -6.76 -12.18 12.15
N VAL A 48 -6.43 -11.12 12.91
CA VAL A 48 -6.26 -9.76 12.36
C VAL A 48 -4.88 -9.24 12.73
N ILE A 49 -4.15 -8.72 11.74
CA ILE A 49 -2.83 -8.14 11.93
C ILE A 49 -2.91 -6.64 11.76
N LYS A 50 -2.44 -5.87 12.77
CA LYS A 50 -2.47 -4.41 12.79
C LYS A 50 -1.07 -3.84 13.02
N SER A 51 -0.64 -2.92 12.15
CA SER A 51 0.59 -2.14 12.35
C SER A 51 0.28 -0.92 13.21
N ILE A 52 0.64 -0.98 14.48
CA ILE A 52 0.33 0.10 15.44
C ILE A 52 1.07 1.40 15.10
N HIS A 53 2.25 1.28 14.51
CA HIS A 53 3.09 2.43 14.15
C HIS A 53 2.57 3.26 12.97
N LYS A 54 1.61 2.75 12.17
CA LYS A 54 1.15 3.46 10.97
C LYS A 54 0.14 4.57 11.28
N THR A 55 -0.82 4.28 12.15
CA THR A 55 -1.90 5.23 12.46
C THR A 55 -2.04 5.59 13.94
N LEU A 56 -1.45 4.77 14.83
CA LEU A 56 -1.40 5.04 16.26
C LEU A 56 0.05 5.28 16.67
N SER A 57 0.38 6.38 17.28
CA SER A 57 1.73 6.92 17.57
C SER A 57 2.69 5.96 18.32
N ALA A 58 2.92 4.77 17.77
CA ALA A 58 3.89 3.81 18.27
C ALA A 58 5.21 3.87 17.47
N PRO A 59 6.35 3.43 18.03
CA PRO A 59 7.60 3.33 17.29
C PRO A 59 7.48 2.42 16.07
N THR A 60 8.21 2.72 15.00
CA THR A 60 8.31 1.87 13.79
C THR A 60 8.63 0.42 14.15
N GLN A 61 8.14 -0.54 13.37
CA GLN A 61 8.20 -1.99 13.54
C GLN A 61 7.19 -2.57 14.56
N THR A 62 6.38 -1.75 15.22
CA THR A 62 5.40 -2.25 16.17
C THR A 62 4.13 -2.71 15.48
N ALA A 63 3.72 -3.94 15.78
CA ALA A 63 2.49 -4.53 15.29
C ALA A 63 1.86 -5.43 16.37
N ILE A 64 0.58 -5.72 16.21
CA ILE A 64 -0.13 -6.71 17.01
C ILE A 64 -0.85 -7.70 16.13
N MET A 65 -0.97 -8.91 16.61
CA MET A 65 -1.79 -9.97 16.03
C MET A 65 -2.90 -10.31 17.02
N LEU A 66 -4.13 -10.20 16.56
CA LEU A 66 -5.33 -10.46 17.34
C LEU A 66 -5.95 -11.79 16.90
N PHE A 67 -6.37 -12.59 17.85
CA PHE A 67 -7.05 -13.87 17.60
C PHE A 67 -8.49 -13.77 18.09
N TYR A 68 -9.43 -14.12 17.23
CA TYR A 68 -10.85 -14.10 17.54
C TYR A 68 -11.48 -15.49 17.36
N GLY A 69 -12.43 -15.83 18.21
CA GLY A 69 -13.16 -17.11 18.13
C GLY A 69 -12.29 -18.34 18.34
N ASN A 70 -12.78 -19.46 17.84
CA ASN A 70 -12.17 -20.80 18.03
C ASN A 70 -11.55 -21.39 16.76
N ASN A 71 -11.71 -20.75 15.60
CA ASN A 71 -11.24 -21.29 14.33
C ASN A 71 -9.77 -20.95 14.05
N ALA A 72 -9.20 -19.98 14.77
CA ALA A 72 -7.80 -19.62 14.60
C ALA A 72 -6.88 -20.77 15.05
N PRO A 73 -5.96 -21.24 14.19
CA PRO A 73 -5.02 -22.31 14.52
C PRO A 73 -3.85 -21.78 15.36
N ILE A 74 -4.16 -21.29 16.58
CA ILE A 74 -3.24 -20.54 17.46
C ILE A 74 -1.90 -21.24 17.65
N LYS A 75 -1.92 -22.57 17.87
CA LYS A 75 -0.68 -23.35 18.10
C LYS A 75 0.24 -23.33 16.87
N LEU A 76 -0.34 -23.47 15.68
CA LEU A 76 0.41 -23.47 14.42
C LEU A 76 0.99 -22.10 14.13
N VAL A 77 0.16 -21.06 14.25
CA VAL A 77 0.59 -19.65 14.06
C VAL A 77 1.67 -19.28 15.06
N THR A 78 1.52 -19.65 16.35
CA THR A 78 2.54 -19.41 17.38
C THR A 78 3.85 -20.14 17.06
N HIS A 79 3.77 -21.36 16.54
CA HIS A 79 4.97 -22.12 16.13
C HIS A 79 5.75 -21.38 15.04
N TYR A 80 5.08 -20.97 13.95
CA TYR A 80 5.73 -20.26 12.86
C TYR A 80 6.22 -18.87 13.28
N LYS A 81 5.40 -18.13 14.04
CA LYS A 81 5.81 -16.84 14.62
C LYS A 81 7.13 -16.97 15.39
N ASN A 82 7.21 -17.91 16.31
CA ASN A 82 8.43 -18.15 17.10
C ASN A 82 9.63 -18.61 16.27
N SER A 83 9.41 -19.17 15.08
CA SER A 83 10.49 -19.59 14.17
C SER A 83 11.11 -18.43 13.40
N ILE A 84 10.33 -17.36 13.18
CA ILE A 84 10.72 -16.20 12.36
C ILE A 84 11.09 -15.00 13.24
N GLU A 85 10.42 -14.85 14.37
CA GLU A 85 10.57 -13.70 15.27
C GLU A 85 11.82 -13.85 16.15
N SER A 86 12.37 -12.70 16.56
CA SER A 86 13.49 -12.66 17.50
C SER A 86 13.11 -13.30 18.83
N SER A 87 14.01 -14.13 19.38
CA SER A 87 13.87 -14.69 20.72
C SER A 87 14.10 -13.66 21.84
N SER A 88 14.57 -12.46 21.50
CA SER A 88 14.86 -11.37 22.41
C SER A 88 13.94 -10.18 22.10
N PRO A 89 12.72 -10.12 22.66
CA PRO A 89 11.78 -9.05 22.37
C PRO A 89 12.32 -7.70 22.90
N SER A 90 12.07 -6.65 22.11
CA SER A 90 12.41 -5.27 22.54
C SER A 90 11.36 -4.75 23.53
N TYR A 91 11.72 -4.63 24.79
CA TYR A 91 10.83 -4.02 25.79
C TYR A 91 10.53 -2.54 25.51
N VAL A 92 11.42 -1.83 24.79
CA VAL A 92 11.19 -0.46 24.34
C VAL A 92 10.04 -0.42 23.33
N LEU A 93 10.04 -1.31 22.32
CA LEU A 93 8.94 -1.41 21.37
C LEU A 93 7.64 -1.87 22.03
N MET A 94 7.70 -2.83 22.94
CA MET A 94 6.53 -3.30 23.68
C MET A 94 5.91 -2.17 24.52
N SER A 95 6.72 -1.39 25.23
CA SER A 95 6.21 -0.25 26.00
C SER A 95 5.66 0.84 25.06
N GLY A 96 6.24 1.00 23.87
CA GLY A 96 5.71 1.91 22.85
C GLY A 96 4.33 1.50 22.36
N ILE A 97 4.07 0.21 22.16
CA ILE A 97 2.72 -0.32 21.84
C ILE A 97 1.75 0.01 22.97
N ASP A 98 2.10 -0.31 24.22
CA ASP A 98 1.25 -0.05 25.37
C ASP A 98 0.93 1.44 25.53
N MET A 99 1.93 2.31 25.37
CA MET A 99 1.73 3.76 25.40
C MET A 99 0.81 4.23 24.28
N ALA A 100 1.00 3.76 23.05
CA ALA A 100 0.18 4.15 21.90
C ALA A 100 -1.30 3.75 22.11
N LEU A 101 -1.55 2.53 22.57
CA LEU A 101 -2.89 2.06 22.88
C LEU A 101 -3.52 2.86 24.04
N ASN A 102 -2.74 3.24 25.04
CA ASN A 102 -3.19 4.11 26.12
C ASN A 102 -3.46 5.55 25.67
N CYS A 103 -2.75 6.05 24.64
CA CYS A 103 -2.99 7.37 24.04
C CYS A 103 -4.22 7.36 23.11
N ALA A 104 -4.54 6.22 22.51
CA ALA A 104 -5.68 6.06 21.60
C ALA A 104 -7.03 6.02 22.35
N LYS A 105 -7.21 6.92 23.33
CA LYS A 105 -8.45 7.07 24.10
C LYS A 105 -9.48 7.91 23.33
N ASP A 106 -10.73 7.80 23.76
CA ASP A 106 -11.89 8.44 23.13
C ASP A 106 -11.68 9.92 22.79
N THR A 107 -11.07 10.70 23.71
CA THR A 107 -10.81 12.13 23.49
C THR A 107 -9.79 12.42 22.39
N GLN A 108 -8.73 11.63 22.29
CA GLN A 108 -7.72 11.81 21.26
C GLN A 108 -8.22 11.32 19.90
N MET A 109 -8.91 10.18 19.90
CA MET A 109 -9.56 9.66 18.70
C MET A 109 -10.63 10.61 18.17
N ALA A 110 -11.46 11.19 19.06
CA ALA A 110 -12.48 12.18 18.67
C ALA A 110 -11.84 13.47 18.11
N LYS A 111 -10.74 13.94 18.68
CA LYS A 111 -10.00 15.09 18.19
C LYS A 111 -9.45 14.82 16.78
N TRP A 112 -8.80 13.69 16.59
CA TRP A 112 -8.28 13.30 15.25
C TRP A 112 -9.41 13.17 14.24
N ALA A 113 -10.50 12.47 14.57
CA ALA A 113 -11.69 12.34 13.72
C ALA A 113 -12.26 13.70 13.30
N SER A 114 -12.40 14.65 14.25
CA SER A 114 -12.87 16.00 13.96
C SER A 114 -11.91 16.76 13.04
N THR A 115 -10.60 16.64 13.26
CA THR A 115 -9.58 17.29 12.44
C THR A 115 -9.61 16.75 11.00
N VAL A 116 -9.72 15.44 10.83
CA VAL A 116 -9.86 14.79 9.52
C VAL A 116 -11.14 15.22 8.82
N ALA A 117 -12.28 15.24 9.55
CA ALA A 117 -13.56 15.66 9.00
C ALA A 117 -13.51 17.09 8.45
N THR A 118 -12.97 18.02 9.23
CA THR A 118 -12.79 19.42 8.81
C THR A 118 -11.92 19.53 7.55
N ALA A 119 -10.77 18.87 7.53
CA ALA A 119 -9.88 18.91 6.37
C ALA A 119 -10.54 18.34 5.10
N ARG A 120 -11.32 17.26 5.23
CA ARG A 120 -12.06 16.67 4.10
C ARG A 120 -13.17 17.61 3.59
N GLU A 121 -13.84 18.34 4.48
CA GLU A 121 -14.84 19.35 4.12
C GLU A 121 -14.20 20.52 3.38
N GLU A 122 -13.08 21.04 3.87
CA GLU A 122 -12.36 22.13 3.24
C GLU A 122 -11.83 21.78 1.84
N LEU A 123 -11.48 20.52 1.57
CA LEU A 123 -11.04 20.08 0.24
C LEU A 123 -12.17 19.88 -0.79
N GLN A 124 -13.45 20.00 -0.40
CA GLN A 124 -14.57 19.90 -1.35
C GLN A 124 -14.63 21.07 -2.34
N VAL A 125 -13.89 22.16 -2.11
CA VAL A 125 -13.86 23.33 -2.99
C VAL A 125 -12.80 23.26 -4.10
N LEU A 126 -12.00 22.17 -4.14
CA LEU A 126 -11.04 21.91 -5.23
C LEU A 126 -11.76 21.96 -6.59
N ARG A 127 -11.10 22.52 -7.60
CA ARG A 127 -11.69 22.82 -8.93
C ARG A 127 -11.06 21.97 -10.04
N HIS A 128 -9.77 21.76 -9.98
CA HIS A 128 -8.97 21.01 -10.94
C HIS A 128 -8.60 19.64 -10.36
N MET A 129 -8.20 19.61 -9.11
CA MET A 129 -8.01 18.40 -8.34
C MET A 129 -9.31 17.96 -7.69
N SER A 130 -9.37 16.73 -7.19
CA SER A 130 -10.53 16.25 -6.43
C SER A 130 -10.12 15.24 -5.35
N LEU A 131 -10.86 15.27 -4.24
CA LEU A 131 -10.74 14.28 -3.17
C LEU A 131 -11.59 13.06 -3.52
N TYR A 132 -10.96 11.91 -3.71
CA TYR A 132 -11.66 10.64 -3.94
C TYR A 132 -12.34 10.14 -2.65
N GLY A 133 -13.53 9.57 -2.80
CA GLY A 133 -14.27 8.97 -1.69
C GLY A 133 -13.70 7.62 -1.30
N SER A 134 -12.93 7.55 -0.21
CA SER A 134 -12.45 6.30 0.40
C SER A 134 -13.32 5.92 1.60
N ASP A 135 -13.43 4.60 1.89
CA ASP A 135 -14.17 4.10 3.05
C ASP A 135 -13.47 4.46 4.37
N ASP A 136 -12.13 4.52 4.34
CA ASP A 136 -11.31 5.02 5.45
C ASP A 136 -11.03 6.51 5.28
N PRO A 137 -11.69 7.39 6.04
CA PRO A 137 -11.51 8.83 5.92
C PRO A 137 -10.14 9.34 6.35
N SER A 138 -9.33 8.54 7.04
CA SER A 138 -7.94 8.88 7.38
C SER A 138 -7.02 8.96 6.15
N LYS A 139 -7.46 8.43 5.00
CA LYS A 139 -6.79 8.47 3.71
C LYS A 139 -7.30 9.63 2.87
N PHE A 140 -6.38 10.47 2.42
CA PHE A 140 -6.66 11.54 1.47
C PHE A 140 -6.12 11.13 0.11
N VAL A 141 -6.97 10.53 -0.70
CA VAL A 141 -6.64 10.17 -2.10
C VAL A 141 -7.00 11.37 -2.96
N ILE A 142 -5.98 12.09 -3.43
CA ILE A 142 -6.16 13.32 -4.21
C ILE A 142 -5.88 13.02 -5.67
N ILE A 143 -6.90 13.08 -6.49
CA ILE A 143 -6.78 13.04 -7.95
C ILE A 143 -6.12 14.34 -8.38
N SER A 144 -5.00 14.26 -9.08
CA SER A 144 -4.09 15.38 -9.31
C SER A 144 -4.51 16.38 -10.40
N GLY A 145 -5.63 16.11 -11.09
CA GLY A 145 -6.17 17.01 -12.11
C GLY A 145 -5.27 17.06 -13.36
N GLY A 146 -4.57 18.14 -13.54
CA GLY A 146 -3.69 18.34 -14.70
C GLY A 146 -2.22 18.00 -14.46
N LEU A 147 -1.82 17.79 -13.20
CA LEU A 147 -0.48 17.34 -12.85
C LEU A 147 -0.39 15.81 -12.82
N SER A 148 0.80 15.26 -12.99
CA SER A 148 1.01 13.89 -12.53
C SER A 148 0.98 13.85 -11.00
N GLY A 149 0.58 12.71 -10.40
CA GLY A 149 0.66 12.57 -8.95
C GLY A 149 2.11 12.66 -8.45
N TYR A 150 3.09 12.30 -9.28
CA TYR A 150 4.52 12.46 -8.97
C TYR A 150 4.91 13.95 -8.85
N ASP A 151 4.51 14.78 -9.83
CA ASP A 151 4.77 16.22 -9.79
C ASP A 151 4.05 16.88 -8.61
N LEU A 152 2.83 16.45 -8.31
CA LEU A 152 2.09 16.93 -7.15
C LEU A 152 2.81 16.57 -5.84
N ALA A 153 3.29 15.32 -5.71
CA ALA A 153 4.05 14.89 -4.54
C ALA A 153 5.36 15.67 -4.40
N ASP A 154 6.08 15.89 -5.50
CA ASP A 154 7.33 16.66 -5.51
C ASP A 154 7.10 18.13 -5.12
N LYS A 155 6.02 18.75 -5.62
CA LYS A 155 5.64 20.11 -5.19
C LYS A 155 5.33 20.15 -3.70
N LEU A 156 4.54 19.23 -3.19
CA LEU A 156 4.21 19.15 -1.76
C LEU A 156 5.48 19.00 -0.91
N ARG A 157 6.43 18.14 -1.34
CA ARG A 157 7.70 17.91 -0.64
C ARG A 157 8.60 19.15 -0.66
N HIS A 158 8.84 19.74 -1.81
CA HIS A 158 9.85 20.79 -1.97
C HIS A 158 9.34 22.16 -1.58
N ASP A 159 8.11 22.52 -1.95
CA ASP A 159 7.57 23.87 -1.74
C ASP A 159 6.88 24.00 -0.38
N TYR A 160 6.25 22.90 0.11
CA TYR A 160 5.43 22.94 1.34
C TYR A 160 5.97 22.06 2.47
N HIS A 161 7.03 21.30 2.23
CA HIS A 161 7.63 20.36 3.20
C HIS A 161 6.61 19.35 3.74
N ILE A 162 5.79 18.81 2.84
CA ILE A 162 4.79 17.79 3.14
C ILE A 162 5.14 16.53 2.37
N GLU A 163 5.36 15.44 3.11
CA GLU A 163 5.58 14.11 2.54
C GLU A 163 4.24 13.37 2.45
N VAL A 164 4.00 12.66 1.35
CA VAL A 164 2.81 11.84 1.14
C VAL A 164 3.16 10.36 1.25
N GLU A 165 2.18 9.52 1.51
CA GLU A 165 2.38 8.06 1.65
C GLU A 165 2.78 7.42 0.32
N ALA A 166 2.12 7.82 -0.77
CA ALA A 166 2.37 7.28 -2.09
C ALA A 166 1.96 8.27 -3.18
N SER A 167 2.61 8.15 -4.35
CA SER A 167 2.27 8.89 -5.56
C SER A 167 2.14 7.95 -6.76
N PHE A 168 1.19 8.25 -7.63
CA PHE A 168 0.81 7.47 -8.80
C PHE A 168 0.68 8.40 -10.01
N PRO A 169 0.56 7.89 -11.24
CA PRO A 169 0.48 8.76 -12.41
C PRO A 169 -0.61 9.84 -12.35
N SER A 170 -1.77 9.56 -11.73
CA SER A 170 -2.94 10.45 -11.74
C SER A 170 -3.40 10.90 -10.34
N TYR A 171 -2.75 10.46 -9.27
CA TYR A 171 -3.17 10.78 -7.90
C TYR A 171 -2.05 10.57 -6.88
N ILE A 172 -2.27 11.12 -5.70
CA ILE A 172 -1.44 10.88 -4.51
C ILE A 172 -2.30 10.29 -3.39
N ILE A 173 -1.66 9.62 -2.45
CA ILE A 173 -2.27 9.20 -1.19
C ILE A 173 -1.51 9.88 -0.05
N ALA A 174 -2.22 10.70 0.72
CA ALA A 174 -1.74 11.15 2.01
C ALA A 174 -2.45 10.38 3.12
N MET A 175 -1.70 9.95 4.12
CA MET A 175 -2.21 9.19 5.26
C MET A 175 -2.07 10.00 6.53
N THR A 176 -3.11 10.00 7.37
CA THR A 176 -3.07 10.65 8.67
C THR A 176 -3.05 9.63 9.81
N GLY A 177 -2.61 10.05 10.97
CA GLY A 177 -2.59 9.27 12.19
C GLY A 177 -3.05 10.09 13.40
N ILE A 178 -3.21 9.43 14.53
CA ILE A 178 -3.65 10.04 15.79
C ILE A 178 -2.74 11.19 16.28
N GLY A 179 -1.49 11.23 15.78
CA GLY A 179 -0.52 12.29 16.09
C GLY A 179 -0.70 13.56 15.26
N ASP A 180 -1.52 13.53 14.20
CA ASP A 180 -1.77 14.71 13.39
C ASP A 180 -2.59 15.76 14.13
N THR A 181 -2.19 17.01 13.95
CA THR A 181 -2.83 18.17 14.57
C THR A 181 -3.70 18.92 13.56
N SER A 182 -4.61 19.76 14.06
CA SER A 182 -5.37 20.67 13.20
C SER A 182 -4.44 21.56 12.37
N GLU A 183 -3.31 21.96 12.94
CA GLU A 183 -2.31 22.79 12.27
C GLU A 183 -1.62 22.04 11.10
N SER A 184 -1.24 20.77 11.30
CA SER A 184 -0.63 19.96 10.22
C SER A 184 -1.60 19.75 9.07
N LEU A 185 -2.88 19.44 9.34
CA LEU A 185 -3.88 19.26 8.30
C LEU A 185 -4.28 20.57 7.62
N THR A 186 -4.39 21.68 8.36
CA THR A 186 -4.62 23.00 7.75
C THR A 186 -3.50 23.38 6.77
N ARG A 187 -2.24 23.07 7.11
CA ARG A 187 -1.11 23.29 6.20
C ARG A 187 -1.23 22.43 4.93
N PHE A 188 -1.60 21.15 5.08
CA PHE A 188 -1.82 20.26 3.93
C PHE A 188 -2.97 20.74 3.03
N VAL A 189 -4.10 21.09 3.61
CA VAL A 189 -5.26 21.64 2.88
C VAL A 189 -4.89 22.93 2.15
N SER A 190 -4.24 23.87 2.84
CA SER A 190 -3.82 25.14 2.24
C SER A 190 -2.87 24.94 1.07
N ALA A 191 -1.92 24.04 1.18
CA ALA A 191 -1.00 23.69 0.08
C ALA A 191 -1.76 23.15 -1.14
N LEU A 192 -2.71 22.23 -0.94
CA LEU A 192 -3.51 21.70 -2.04
C LEU A 192 -4.38 22.76 -2.69
N LEU A 193 -5.03 23.64 -1.91
CA LEU A 193 -5.86 24.74 -2.43
C LEU A 193 -5.02 25.75 -3.23
N GLU A 194 -3.81 26.07 -2.78
CA GLU A 194 -2.89 26.96 -3.49
C GLU A 194 -2.41 26.34 -4.81
N ILE A 195 -2.03 25.08 -4.79
CA ILE A 195 -1.65 24.35 -6.01
C ILE A 195 -2.83 24.29 -6.97
N ASP A 196 -4.03 23.89 -6.52
CA ASP A 196 -5.23 23.80 -7.33
C ASP A 196 -5.58 25.15 -8.00
N ALA A 197 -5.46 26.23 -7.27
CA ALA A 197 -5.70 27.60 -7.79
C ALA A 197 -4.66 28.03 -8.84
N SER A 198 -3.47 27.44 -8.84
CA SER A 198 -2.42 27.72 -9.83
C SER A 198 -2.60 26.94 -11.15
N LEU A 199 -3.43 25.89 -11.15
CA LEU A 199 -3.69 25.09 -12.35
C LEU A 199 -4.64 25.80 -13.31
N THR A 200 -4.50 25.51 -14.60
CA THR A 200 -5.37 26.05 -15.65
C THR A 200 -6.10 24.92 -16.36
N ASN A 201 -7.20 25.23 -17.04
CA ASN A 201 -7.94 24.24 -17.84
C ASN A 201 -7.11 23.62 -18.98
N ALA A 202 -5.98 24.24 -19.37
CA ALA A 202 -5.05 23.71 -20.35
C ALA A 202 -4.21 22.55 -19.78
N ASP A 203 -4.04 22.51 -18.47
CA ASP A 203 -3.25 21.48 -17.78
C ASP A 203 -4.05 20.18 -17.59
N THR A 204 -5.37 20.20 -17.84
CA THR A 204 -6.27 19.05 -17.71
C THR A 204 -6.20 18.09 -18.90
N THR A 205 -5.03 17.90 -19.50
CA THR A 205 -4.82 16.81 -20.44
C THR A 205 -5.00 15.49 -19.69
N ASN A 206 -5.97 14.69 -20.15
CA ASN A 206 -6.27 13.35 -19.65
C ASN A 206 -4.98 12.58 -19.36
N ILE A 207 -4.51 12.63 -18.13
CA ILE A 207 -3.66 11.59 -17.61
C ILE A 207 -4.61 10.42 -17.43
N ALA A 208 -4.80 9.66 -18.51
CA ALA A 208 -5.53 8.41 -18.46
C ALA A 208 -4.87 7.62 -17.32
N GLY A 209 -5.58 7.48 -16.21
CA GLY A 209 -5.11 6.65 -15.13
C GLY A 209 -4.89 5.26 -15.73
N THR A 210 -3.65 4.90 -15.99
CA THR A 210 -3.29 3.51 -16.11
C THR A 210 -3.49 2.95 -14.71
N ALA A 211 -4.73 2.54 -14.44
CA ALA A 211 -4.98 1.63 -13.36
C ALA A 211 -3.97 0.51 -13.52
N PHE A 212 -3.26 0.17 -12.45
CA PHE A 212 -2.48 -1.04 -12.39
C PHE A 212 -3.45 -2.24 -12.47
N VAL A 213 -3.99 -2.45 -13.64
CA VAL A 213 -4.71 -3.67 -13.91
C VAL A 213 -3.67 -4.58 -14.54
N ASN A 214 -3.05 -5.41 -13.75
CA ASN A 214 -2.34 -6.57 -14.27
C ASN A 214 -3.43 -7.53 -14.79
N GLU A 215 -4.05 -7.18 -15.90
CA GLU A 215 -4.96 -8.07 -16.64
C GLU A 215 -4.14 -9.15 -17.39
N GLY A 216 -2.82 -9.00 -17.39
CA GLY A 216 -1.92 -9.99 -17.95
C GLY A 216 -2.02 -11.28 -17.15
N LYS A 217 -2.53 -12.32 -17.79
CA LYS A 217 -2.59 -13.65 -17.22
C LYS A 217 -1.16 -14.12 -16.99
N LEU A 218 -0.70 -14.12 -15.73
CA LEU A 218 0.58 -14.70 -15.35
C LEU A 218 0.59 -16.17 -15.78
N ILE A 219 1.57 -16.54 -16.59
CA ILE A 219 1.75 -17.91 -17.06
C ILE A 219 2.92 -18.50 -16.30
N ASN A 220 2.65 -19.44 -15.42
CA ASN A 220 3.67 -20.13 -14.66
C ASN A 220 4.37 -21.18 -15.56
N GLY A 221 5.66 -20.95 -15.83
CA GLY A 221 6.49 -21.86 -16.63
C GLY A 221 7.32 -22.82 -15.78
N LYS A 222 7.71 -22.42 -14.56
CA LYS A 222 8.51 -23.18 -13.62
C LYS A 222 8.01 -23.01 -12.19
N THR A 223 8.37 -23.92 -11.27
CA THR A 223 8.16 -23.65 -9.84
C THR A 223 9.10 -22.53 -9.37
N ILE A 224 8.68 -21.78 -8.35
CA ILE A 224 9.49 -20.72 -7.74
C ILE A 224 10.90 -21.24 -7.39
N THR A 225 10.98 -22.37 -6.70
CA THR A 225 12.26 -22.97 -6.30
C THR A 225 13.14 -23.31 -7.52
N ALA A 226 12.56 -23.88 -8.57
CA ALA A 226 13.32 -24.22 -9.78
C ALA A 226 13.84 -22.97 -10.50
N ALA A 227 13.05 -21.89 -10.54
CA ALA A 227 13.48 -20.63 -11.15
C ALA A 227 14.59 -19.94 -10.35
N LEU A 228 14.45 -19.86 -9.03
CA LEU A 228 15.44 -19.24 -8.14
C LEU A 228 16.80 -19.96 -8.11
N THR A 229 16.82 -21.27 -8.40
CA THR A 229 18.04 -22.08 -8.35
C THR A 229 18.66 -22.38 -9.72
N ALA A 230 17.99 -22.01 -10.82
CA ALA A 230 18.49 -22.18 -12.17
C ALA A 230 19.62 -21.20 -12.50
N ASN A 231 20.46 -21.56 -13.47
CA ASN A 231 21.35 -20.60 -14.09
C ASN A 231 20.51 -19.52 -14.81
N HIS A 232 20.92 -18.28 -14.68
CA HIS A 232 20.18 -17.13 -15.21
C HIS A 232 21.12 -16.15 -15.92
N ASP A 233 20.52 -15.35 -16.81
CA ASP A 233 21.15 -14.20 -17.40
C ASP A 233 20.59 -12.94 -16.75
N GLU A 234 21.43 -11.96 -16.52
CA GLU A 234 21.05 -10.63 -16.09
C GLU A 234 20.74 -9.76 -17.30
N VAL A 235 19.55 -9.19 -17.36
CA VAL A 235 19.09 -8.39 -18.49
C VAL A 235 18.54 -7.05 -18.03
N PRO A 236 18.82 -5.94 -18.71
CA PRO A 236 18.22 -4.65 -18.40
C PRO A 236 16.70 -4.69 -18.56
N LEU A 237 15.95 -4.14 -17.60
CA LEU A 237 14.50 -4.02 -17.70
C LEU A 237 14.05 -3.21 -18.92
N SER A 238 14.84 -2.24 -19.37
CA SER A 238 14.60 -1.49 -20.61
C SER A 238 14.50 -2.38 -21.85
N ASP A 239 15.12 -3.55 -21.81
CA ASP A 239 15.17 -4.51 -22.91
C ASP A 239 14.14 -5.66 -22.77
N ILE A 240 13.27 -5.60 -21.77
CA ILE A 240 12.34 -6.70 -21.40
C ILE A 240 11.53 -7.23 -22.59
N LYS A 241 11.15 -6.37 -23.53
CA LYS A 241 10.42 -6.77 -24.75
C LYS A 241 11.19 -7.75 -25.66
N LYS A 242 12.52 -7.76 -25.57
CA LYS A 242 13.36 -8.68 -26.33
C LYS A 242 13.39 -10.08 -25.70
N HIS A 243 12.89 -10.20 -24.47
CA HIS A 243 12.96 -11.39 -23.65
C HIS A 243 11.60 -12.06 -23.42
N VAL A 244 10.59 -11.69 -24.22
CA VAL A 244 9.27 -12.36 -24.22
C VAL A 244 9.46 -13.87 -24.48
N GLY A 245 8.78 -14.68 -23.66
CA GLY A 245 8.89 -16.15 -23.66
C GLY A 245 9.93 -16.71 -22.70
N ARG A 246 10.82 -15.90 -22.14
CA ARG A 246 11.73 -16.31 -21.05
C ARG A 246 11.01 -16.32 -19.69
N THR A 247 11.61 -16.93 -18.71
CA THR A 247 11.05 -17.09 -17.36
C THR A 247 11.77 -16.16 -16.39
N SER A 248 11.04 -15.47 -15.51
CA SER A 248 11.66 -14.69 -14.45
C SER A 248 12.30 -15.58 -13.40
N ALA A 249 13.50 -15.23 -12.94
CA ALA A 249 14.16 -15.83 -11.78
C ALA A 249 14.00 -14.99 -10.51
N GLU A 250 13.31 -13.84 -10.59
CA GLU A 250 13.14 -12.90 -9.51
C GLU A 250 11.70 -12.42 -9.39
N TYR A 251 11.37 -11.90 -8.20
CA TYR A 251 10.20 -11.06 -8.04
C TYR A 251 10.48 -9.67 -8.63
N LEU A 252 9.53 -9.12 -9.36
CA LEU A 252 9.53 -7.73 -9.80
C LEU A 252 8.27 -7.06 -9.29
N PHE A 253 8.43 -6.00 -8.51
CA PHE A 253 7.33 -5.27 -7.88
C PHE A 253 7.20 -3.86 -8.43
N ALA A 254 5.97 -3.39 -8.56
CA ALA A 254 5.68 -1.97 -8.60
C ALA A 254 5.47 -1.48 -7.16
N TYR A 255 6.28 -0.55 -6.70
CA TYR A 255 6.18 -0.02 -5.34
C TYR A 255 6.01 1.50 -5.35
N PRO A 256 5.11 2.04 -4.53
CA PRO A 256 4.06 1.37 -3.75
C PRO A 256 2.92 0.81 -4.61
N PRO A 257 2.10 -0.16 -4.17
CA PRO A 257 2.06 -0.77 -2.83
C PRO A 257 2.85 -2.09 -2.71
N GLY A 258 3.63 -2.49 -3.72
CA GLY A 258 4.36 -3.76 -3.72
C GLY A 258 3.59 -4.88 -4.42
N ILE A 259 2.82 -4.53 -5.47
CA ILE A 259 2.13 -5.52 -6.30
C ILE A 259 3.16 -6.21 -7.21
N PRO A 260 3.26 -7.55 -7.17
CA PRO A 260 4.17 -8.26 -8.06
C PRO A 260 3.69 -8.17 -9.50
N LEU A 261 4.58 -7.72 -10.38
CA LEU A 261 4.42 -7.76 -11.85
C LEU A 261 4.89 -9.09 -12.41
N LEU A 262 5.89 -9.67 -11.76
CA LEU A 262 6.43 -11.01 -12.03
C LEU A 262 6.78 -11.68 -10.70
N ILE A 263 6.61 -12.99 -10.66
CA ILE A 263 7.18 -13.83 -9.61
C ILE A 263 8.17 -14.84 -10.23
N PRO A 264 9.11 -15.41 -9.46
CA PRO A 264 10.01 -16.41 -10.00
C PRO A 264 9.23 -17.59 -10.56
N GLY A 265 9.51 -17.97 -11.81
CA GLY A 265 8.80 -19.01 -12.53
C GLY A 265 7.77 -18.51 -13.55
N ASP A 266 7.40 -17.25 -13.51
CA ASP A 266 6.48 -16.66 -14.51
C ASP A 266 7.16 -16.48 -15.86
N ILE A 267 6.43 -16.79 -16.93
CA ILE A 267 6.84 -16.52 -18.29
C ILE A 267 6.50 -15.06 -18.63
N ILE A 268 7.47 -14.33 -19.14
CA ILE A 268 7.28 -12.96 -19.62
C ILE A 268 6.41 -12.99 -20.87
N THR A 269 5.16 -12.55 -20.76
CA THR A 269 4.25 -12.38 -21.87
C THR A 269 4.48 -11.03 -22.57
N SER A 270 3.95 -10.86 -23.77
CA SER A 270 3.99 -9.56 -24.48
C SER A 270 3.29 -8.46 -23.71
N GLU A 271 2.18 -8.80 -23.04
CA GLU A 271 1.40 -7.88 -22.22
C GLU A 271 2.21 -7.41 -21.01
N VAL A 272 2.76 -8.36 -20.22
CA VAL A 272 3.60 -8.05 -19.06
C VAL A 272 4.81 -7.21 -19.44
N ALA A 273 5.49 -7.54 -20.57
CA ALA A 273 6.62 -6.76 -21.06
C ALA A 273 6.22 -5.33 -21.47
N GLN A 274 5.00 -5.15 -21.98
CA GLN A 274 4.46 -3.83 -22.33
C GLN A 274 4.13 -3.02 -21.08
N ASP A 275 3.50 -3.65 -20.07
CA ASP A 275 3.17 -3.03 -18.79
C ASP A 275 4.44 -2.55 -18.07
N ILE A 276 5.45 -3.43 -17.94
CA ILE A 276 6.74 -3.07 -17.35
C ILE A 276 7.37 -1.87 -18.09
N THR A 277 7.34 -1.88 -19.43
CA THR A 277 7.89 -0.78 -20.23
C THR A 277 7.13 0.53 -19.98
N SER A 278 5.81 0.46 -19.90
CA SER A 278 4.96 1.64 -19.65
C SER A 278 5.22 2.23 -18.28
N LEU A 279 5.38 1.37 -17.27
CA LEU A 279 5.70 1.75 -15.90
C LEU A 279 7.06 2.43 -15.78
N LEU A 280 8.09 1.88 -16.44
CA LEU A 280 9.41 2.52 -16.50
C LEU A 280 9.34 3.92 -17.13
N HIS A 281 8.52 4.10 -18.19
CA HIS A 281 8.35 5.41 -18.83
C HIS A 281 7.54 6.40 -17.96
N SER A 282 6.67 5.91 -17.09
CA SER A 282 5.91 6.77 -16.16
C SER A 282 6.74 7.26 -14.97
N GLY A 283 7.99 6.82 -14.84
CA GLY A 283 8.86 7.18 -13.71
C GLY A 283 8.58 6.40 -12.44
N LEU A 284 7.75 5.35 -12.49
CA LEU A 284 7.49 4.51 -11.33
C LEU A 284 8.74 3.70 -10.98
N HIS A 285 9.07 3.67 -9.68
CA HIS A 285 10.12 2.82 -9.18
C HIS A 285 9.69 1.35 -9.19
N LEU A 286 10.43 0.54 -9.96
CA LEU A 286 10.33 -0.91 -9.89
C LEU A 286 11.42 -1.43 -8.95
N THR A 287 11.09 -2.43 -8.17
CA THR A 287 12.02 -3.10 -7.26
C THR A 287 11.99 -4.58 -7.55
N ASN A 288 13.15 -5.20 -7.63
CA ASN A 288 13.27 -6.65 -7.79
C ASN A 288 13.90 -7.29 -6.55
N GLU A 289 13.58 -8.53 -6.31
CA GLU A 289 14.13 -9.36 -5.23
C GLU A 289 14.54 -10.73 -5.78
N PRO A 290 15.75 -11.20 -5.39
CA PRO A 290 16.55 -10.78 -4.24
C PRO A 290 17.57 -9.65 -4.49
N HIS A 291 17.73 -9.11 -5.71
CA HIS A 291 18.86 -8.23 -6.02
C HIS A 291 18.60 -6.74 -5.76
N GLY A 292 17.33 -6.29 -5.78
CA GLY A 292 16.93 -4.97 -5.29
C GLY A 292 17.31 -3.76 -6.16
N THR A 293 17.87 -3.94 -7.38
CA THR A 293 18.34 -2.82 -8.21
C THR A 293 17.24 -2.10 -8.98
N GLY A 294 16.13 -2.80 -9.31
CA GLY A 294 15.02 -2.29 -10.10
C GLY A 294 15.34 -1.95 -11.57
N ASN A 295 16.60 -2.05 -12.00
CA ASN A 295 17.05 -1.73 -13.36
C ASN A 295 17.32 -2.97 -14.21
N GLU A 296 17.55 -4.11 -13.58
CA GLU A 296 17.92 -5.37 -14.19
C GLU A 296 17.01 -6.47 -13.70
N LEU A 297 16.87 -7.54 -14.45
CA LEU A 297 16.05 -8.69 -14.10
C LEU A 297 16.80 -9.98 -14.45
N PHE A 298 16.80 -10.93 -13.54
CA PHE A 298 17.38 -12.24 -13.79
C PHE A 298 16.37 -13.16 -14.47
N LEU A 299 16.78 -13.71 -15.59
CA LEU A 299 15.95 -14.55 -16.44
C LEU A 299 16.58 -15.92 -16.66
N VAL A 300 15.75 -16.94 -16.65
CA VAL A 300 16.11 -18.30 -17.09
C VAL A 300 15.40 -18.64 -18.40
N ASP A 301 15.99 -19.52 -19.18
CA ASP A 301 15.32 -20.01 -20.36
C ASP A 301 14.18 -20.96 -19.97
N THR A 302 13.08 -20.86 -20.71
CA THR A 302 11.86 -21.63 -20.42
C THR A 302 12.10 -23.15 -20.45
N ASN A 303 13.08 -23.61 -21.22
CA ASN A 303 13.45 -25.02 -21.41
C ASN A 303 14.75 -25.42 -20.71
N ALA A 304 15.33 -24.58 -19.85
CA ALA A 304 16.57 -24.85 -19.12
C ALA A 304 16.33 -25.73 -17.86
#